data_9d6ec12b299606f4c04fe30b91f2baa5
#
_entry.id   9d6ec12b299606f4c04fe30b91f2baa5
#
_cell.length_a   1.000
_cell.length_b   1.000
_cell.length_c   1.000
_cell.angle_alpha   90.00
_cell.angle_beta   90.00
_cell.angle_gamma   90.00
#
_symmetry.space_group_name_H-M   'P 1'
#
loop_
_entity.id
_entity.type
_entity.pdbx_description
1 polymer ?
#
loop_
_entity_poly.entity_id
_entity_poly.type
_entity_poly.pdbx_seq_one_letter_code
_entity_poly.pdbx_strand_id
1 'polypeptide(L)'
;MADDTGPRLIVEGMKEAGVSFVTSLPDANLQKLLALVDADPELTHVTLAREEEGIGICAGAYMGGLMPAVIMQNGGFLNSCNALTTTALNFNIPILLLIYYAGDFGDEGFSMLGSATEPVLRGLGIRYQVLRRPEKIKVVIKNATTLAIDSRKPVAALLTKDVLGMRK
;
A
#
# COMPACT_ATOMS: atom_id res chain seq x y z
N MET A 1 7.65 -4.04 -24.42
CA MET A 1 6.53 -4.46 -23.55
C MET A 1 6.88 -4.01 -22.13
N ALA A 2 5.99 -3.32 -21.46
CA ALA A 2 6.24 -2.89 -20.08
C ALA A 2 6.28 -4.13 -19.18
N ASP A 3 7.23 -4.17 -18.28
CA ASP A 3 7.48 -5.31 -17.39
C ASP A 3 6.38 -5.39 -16.31
N ASP A 4 5.61 -6.48 -16.30
CA ASP A 4 4.56 -6.75 -15.31
C ASP A 4 5.07 -7.62 -14.15
N THR A 5 6.36 -7.93 -14.13
CA THR A 5 6.98 -8.81 -13.11
C THR A 5 6.77 -8.23 -11.70
N GLY A 6 7.04 -6.95 -11.51
CA GLY A 6 6.88 -6.32 -10.20
C GLY A 6 5.44 -6.32 -9.67
N PRO A 7 4.43 -5.85 -10.44
CA PRO A 7 3.03 -5.94 -10.04
C PRO A 7 2.57 -7.36 -9.70
N ARG A 8 2.98 -8.39 -10.47
CA ARG A 8 2.68 -9.80 -10.17
C ARG A 8 3.28 -10.25 -8.85
N LEU A 9 4.56 -9.92 -8.60
CA LEU A 9 5.22 -10.25 -7.33
C LEU A 9 4.58 -9.54 -6.13
N ILE A 10 3.99 -8.35 -6.33
CA ILE A 10 3.24 -7.65 -5.27
C ILE A 10 1.98 -8.44 -4.92
N VAL A 11 1.18 -8.84 -5.93
CA VAL A 11 -0.05 -9.63 -5.71
C VAL A 11 0.28 -10.97 -5.04
N GLU A 12 1.26 -11.70 -5.57
CA GLU A 12 1.72 -12.95 -4.96
C GLU A 12 2.18 -12.76 -3.50
N GLY A 13 2.97 -11.71 -3.25
CA GLY A 13 3.47 -11.40 -1.91
C GLY A 13 2.35 -11.06 -0.93
N MET A 14 1.30 -10.35 -1.36
CA MET A 14 0.11 -10.08 -0.56
C MET A 14 -0.59 -11.40 -0.18
N LYS A 15 -0.85 -12.27 -1.16
CA LYS A 15 -1.52 -13.56 -0.92
C LYS A 15 -0.70 -14.46 0.00
N GLU A 16 0.61 -14.60 -0.23
CA GLU A 16 1.52 -15.37 0.63
C GLU A 16 1.60 -14.82 2.07
N ALA A 17 1.35 -13.53 2.24
CA ALA A 17 1.29 -12.88 3.55
C ALA A 17 -0.11 -12.98 4.22
N GLY A 18 -1.09 -13.60 3.57
CA GLY A 18 -2.44 -13.78 4.09
C GLY A 18 -3.38 -12.57 3.85
N VAL A 19 -2.97 -11.60 3.03
CA VAL A 19 -3.88 -10.52 2.61
C VAL A 19 -4.96 -11.09 1.72
N SER A 20 -6.22 -10.84 2.06
CA SER A 20 -7.40 -11.33 1.31
C SER A 20 -8.40 -10.22 0.94
N PHE A 21 -8.18 -9.01 1.46
CA PHE A 21 -9.05 -7.87 1.24
C PHE A 21 -8.23 -6.64 0.84
N VAL A 22 -8.56 -6.01 -0.29
CA VAL A 22 -7.80 -4.88 -0.83
C VAL A 22 -8.75 -3.73 -1.13
N THR A 23 -8.37 -2.52 -0.74
CA THR A 23 -9.03 -1.31 -1.19
C THR A 23 -8.07 -0.46 -2.02
N SER A 24 -8.55 0.22 -3.04
CA SER A 24 -7.73 1.12 -3.83
C SER A 24 -8.53 2.23 -4.49
N LEU A 25 -7.88 3.38 -4.73
CA LEU A 25 -8.38 4.39 -5.66
C LEU A 25 -7.73 4.15 -7.04
N PRO A 26 -8.48 4.25 -8.15
CA PRO A 26 -7.90 4.18 -9.49
C PRO A 26 -6.81 5.24 -9.69
N ASP A 27 -5.62 4.79 -10.12
CA ASP A 27 -4.46 5.64 -10.38
C ASP A 27 -3.71 5.13 -11.62
N ALA A 28 -3.33 6.04 -12.52
CA ALA A 28 -2.67 5.69 -13.78
C ALA A 28 -1.31 4.97 -13.58
N ASN A 29 -0.59 5.31 -12.50
CA ASN A 29 0.70 4.70 -12.18
C ASN A 29 0.56 3.32 -11.55
N LEU A 30 -0.60 3.03 -10.95
CA LEU A 30 -0.93 1.76 -10.32
C LEU A 30 -1.78 0.85 -11.21
N GLN A 31 -2.17 1.30 -12.41
CA GLN A 31 -3.13 0.62 -13.29
C GLN A 31 -2.85 -0.88 -13.47
N LYS A 32 -1.59 -1.26 -13.71
CA LYS A 32 -1.21 -2.66 -13.90
C LYS A 32 -1.39 -3.49 -12.64
N LEU A 33 -0.98 -2.97 -11.50
CA LEU A 33 -1.15 -3.63 -10.21
C LEU A 33 -2.63 -3.79 -9.90
N LEU A 34 -3.42 -2.73 -10.06
CA LEU A 34 -4.85 -2.76 -9.77
C LEU A 34 -5.60 -3.72 -10.69
N ALA A 35 -5.24 -3.81 -11.97
CA ALA A 35 -5.83 -4.78 -12.90
C ALA A 35 -5.56 -6.24 -12.48
N LEU A 36 -4.37 -6.53 -11.93
CA LEU A 36 -4.04 -7.86 -11.42
C LEU A 36 -4.79 -8.17 -10.12
N VAL A 37 -4.95 -7.19 -9.25
CA VAL A 37 -5.74 -7.34 -8.01
C VAL A 37 -7.20 -7.59 -8.33
N ASP A 38 -7.76 -6.84 -9.27
CA ASP A 38 -9.17 -6.96 -9.69
C ASP A 38 -9.49 -8.31 -10.36
N ALA A 39 -8.51 -8.86 -11.08
CA ALA A 39 -8.64 -10.14 -11.76
C ALA A 39 -8.38 -11.37 -10.86
N ASP A 40 -7.86 -11.20 -9.64
CA ASP A 40 -7.49 -12.32 -8.76
C ASP A 40 -8.69 -12.78 -7.92
N PRO A 41 -9.18 -14.03 -8.10
CA PRO A 41 -10.38 -14.51 -7.42
C PRO A 41 -10.19 -14.77 -5.91
N GLU A 42 -8.96 -14.77 -5.42
CA GLU A 42 -8.65 -14.93 -3.98
C GLU A 42 -8.62 -13.60 -3.22
N LEU A 43 -8.70 -12.47 -3.95
CA LEU A 43 -8.70 -11.14 -3.36
C LEU A 43 -10.09 -10.50 -3.50
N THR A 44 -10.66 -10.07 -2.38
CA THR A 44 -11.82 -9.16 -2.42
C THR A 44 -11.32 -7.76 -2.65
N HIS A 45 -11.64 -7.16 -3.81
CA HIS A 45 -11.21 -5.81 -4.17
C HIS A 45 -12.38 -4.82 -4.10
N VAL A 46 -12.16 -3.69 -3.43
CA VAL A 46 -13.12 -2.58 -3.32
C VAL A 46 -12.49 -1.31 -3.88
N THR A 47 -13.08 -0.79 -4.95
CA THR A 47 -12.70 0.50 -5.55
C THR A 47 -13.30 1.65 -4.75
N LEU A 48 -12.49 2.66 -4.45
CA LEU A 48 -12.82 3.79 -3.60
C LEU A 48 -13.17 5.04 -4.42
N ALA A 49 -13.94 5.94 -3.83
CA ALA A 49 -14.09 7.32 -4.31
C ALA A 49 -13.02 8.25 -3.71
N ARG A 50 -12.51 7.92 -2.51
CA ARG A 50 -11.41 8.63 -1.82
C ARG A 50 -10.59 7.64 -1.00
N GLU A 51 -9.27 7.83 -0.94
CA GLU A 51 -8.36 6.89 -0.26
C GLU A 51 -8.65 6.78 1.24
N GLU A 52 -9.06 7.86 1.87
CA GLU A 52 -9.40 7.87 3.31
C GLU A 52 -10.56 6.92 3.67
N GLU A 53 -11.50 6.68 2.75
CA GLU A 53 -12.59 5.71 2.94
C GLU A 53 -12.04 4.29 3.09
N GLY A 54 -10.97 3.97 2.35
CA GLY A 54 -10.31 2.69 2.40
C GLY A 54 -9.79 2.32 3.80
N ILE A 55 -9.36 3.30 4.58
CA ILE A 55 -8.90 3.05 5.96
C ILE A 55 -10.05 2.53 6.83
N GLY A 56 -11.23 3.16 6.74
CA GLY A 56 -12.42 2.73 7.48
C GLY A 56 -12.94 1.37 7.02
N ILE A 57 -12.99 1.14 5.70
CA ILE A 57 -13.42 -0.13 5.10
C ILE A 57 -12.45 -1.26 5.51
N CYS A 58 -11.14 -1.03 5.42
CA CYS A 58 -10.13 -1.99 5.87
C CYS A 58 -10.23 -2.28 7.37
N ALA A 59 -10.53 -1.28 8.20
CA ALA A 59 -10.74 -1.51 9.63
C ALA A 59 -11.94 -2.44 9.86
N GLY A 60 -13.05 -2.24 9.14
CA GLY A 60 -14.21 -3.12 9.19
C GLY A 60 -13.90 -4.55 8.70
N ALA A 61 -13.15 -4.68 7.61
CA ALA A 61 -12.71 -5.98 7.08
C ALA A 61 -11.84 -6.75 8.09
N TYR A 62 -10.90 -6.05 8.75
CA TYR A 62 -10.09 -6.64 9.81
C TYR A 62 -10.93 -7.12 11.00
N MET A 63 -11.89 -6.32 11.46
CA MET A 63 -12.83 -6.73 12.51
C MET A 63 -13.68 -7.93 12.10
N GLY A 64 -13.93 -8.11 10.80
CA GLY A 64 -14.55 -9.28 10.20
C GLY A 64 -13.63 -10.48 10.03
N GLY A 65 -12.36 -10.40 10.45
CA GLY A 65 -11.39 -11.52 10.40
C GLY A 65 -10.55 -11.60 9.13
N LEU A 66 -10.57 -10.57 8.27
CA LEU A 66 -9.76 -10.52 7.05
C LEU A 66 -8.48 -9.72 7.30
N MET A 67 -7.36 -10.06 6.63
CA MET A 67 -6.17 -9.22 6.62
C MET A 67 -6.26 -8.21 5.46
N PRO A 68 -6.39 -6.90 5.75
CA PRO A 68 -6.60 -5.91 4.72
C PRO A 68 -5.32 -5.25 4.22
N ALA A 69 -5.35 -4.79 2.96
CA ALA A 69 -4.38 -3.87 2.39
C ALA A 69 -5.07 -2.68 1.73
N VAL A 70 -4.40 -1.52 1.75
CA VAL A 70 -4.78 -0.34 0.96
C VAL A 70 -3.70 -0.06 -0.06
N ILE A 71 -4.06 0.06 -1.33
CA ILE A 71 -3.17 0.46 -2.42
C ILE A 71 -3.53 1.88 -2.83
N MET A 72 -2.56 2.80 -2.74
CA MET A 72 -2.77 4.22 -3.05
C MET A 72 -1.48 4.92 -3.48
N GLN A 73 -1.58 6.10 -4.05
CA GLN A 73 -0.45 7.02 -4.22
C GLN A 73 -0.15 7.72 -2.87
N ASN A 74 1.09 8.23 -2.71
CA ASN A 74 1.44 8.99 -1.50
C ASN A 74 0.63 10.28 -1.30
N GLY A 75 0.06 10.87 -2.34
CA GLY A 75 -0.93 11.95 -2.22
C GLY A 75 -2.18 11.48 -1.45
N GLY A 76 -2.67 10.30 -1.76
CA GLY A 76 -3.79 9.68 -1.05
C GLY A 76 -3.44 9.29 0.39
N PHE A 77 -2.20 8.82 0.63
CA PHE A 77 -1.72 8.60 2.00
C PHE A 77 -1.74 9.89 2.82
N LEU A 78 -1.23 11.00 2.29
CA LEU A 78 -1.25 12.30 2.98
C LEU A 78 -2.68 12.77 3.28
N ASN A 79 -3.61 12.56 2.34
CA ASN A 79 -5.03 12.82 2.53
C ASN A 79 -5.66 11.93 3.61
N SER A 80 -5.18 10.70 3.77
CA SER A 80 -5.71 9.70 4.71
C SER A 80 -5.18 9.83 6.13
N CYS A 81 -4.30 10.79 6.43
CA CYS A 81 -3.67 10.92 7.75
C CYS A 81 -4.68 11.04 8.90
N ASN A 82 -5.78 11.77 8.69
CA ASN A 82 -6.84 11.87 9.69
C ASN A 82 -7.50 10.51 9.94
N ALA A 83 -7.91 9.80 8.90
CA ALA A 83 -8.53 8.48 9.02
C ALA A 83 -7.57 7.45 9.63
N LEU A 84 -6.29 7.46 9.24
CA LEU A 84 -5.25 6.63 9.86
C LEU A 84 -5.15 6.88 11.36
N THR A 85 -5.11 8.15 11.78
CA THR A 85 -4.98 8.54 13.19
C THR A 85 -6.21 8.18 14.00
N THR A 86 -7.39 8.56 13.51
CA THR A 86 -8.65 8.42 14.25
C THR A 86 -9.22 7.00 14.23
N THR A 87 -8.83 6.19 13.25
CA THR A 87 -9.33 4.81 13.09
C THR A 87 -8.22 3.80 13.32
N ALA A 88 -7.29 3.62 12.37
CA ALA A 88 -6.36 2.50 12.41
C ALA A 88 -5.37 2.56 13.59
N LEU A 89 -4.78 3.73 13.85
CA LEU A 89 -3.84 3.91 14.96
C LEU A 89 -4.54 3.93 16.31
N ASN A 90 -5.69 4.61 16.40
CA ASN A 90 -6.45 4.73 17.66
C ASN A 90 -7.03 3.40 18.12
N PHE A 91 -7.54 2.58 17.21
CA PHE A 91 -8.15 1.28 17.52
C PHE A 91 -7.23 0.08 17.35
N ASN A 92 -5.92 0.32 17.09
CA ASN A 92 -4.92 -0.73 16.91
C ASN A 92 -5.30 -1.73 15.80
N ILE A 93 -5.66 -1.23 14.64
CA ILE A 93 -6.04 -2.01 13.46
C ILE A 93 -4.82 -2.20 12.55
N PRO A 94 -4.35 -3.44 12.31
CA PRO A 94 -3.31 -3.70 11.34
C PRO A 94 -3.84 -3.52 9.92
N ILE A 95 -3.12 -2.73 9.13
CA ILE A 95 -3.39 -2.54 7.69
C ILE A 95 -2.05 -2.54 6.97
N LEU A 96 -1.92 -3.32 5.90
CA LEU A 96 -0.80 -3.18 4.98
C LEU A 96 -1.05 -1.99 4.06
N LEU A 97 -0.18 -0.98 4.12
CA LEU A 97 -0.24 0.18 3.24
C LEU A 97 0.76 0.00 2.09
N LEU A 98 0.28 -0.21 0.88
CA LEU A 98 1.08 -0.26 -0.35
C LEU A 98 0.98 1.10 -1.04
N ILE A 99 2.01 1.92 -0.89
CA ILE A 99 1.98 3.33 -1.28
C ILE A 99 2.92 3.55 -2.47
N TYR A 100 2.38 3.92 -3.65
CA TYR A 100 3.22 4.40 -4.73
C TYR A 100 3.94 5.68 -4.29
N TYR A 101 5.27 5.64 -4.37
CA TYR A 101 6.14 6.72 -3.91
C TYR A 101 6.40 7.71 -5.03
N ALA A 102 5.41 8.53 -5.36
CA ALA A 102 5.55 9.62 -6.33
C ALA A 102 6.51 10.70 -5.79
N GLY A 103 7.38 11.21 -6.65
CA GLY A 103 8.39 12.20 -6.29
C GLY A 103 9.62 11.63 -5.58
N ASP A 104 9.86 10.33 -5.67
CA ASP A 104 11.11 9.67 -5.25
C ASP A 104 12.27 10.04 -6.20
N PHE A 105 13.51 9.70 -5.83
CA PHE A 105 14.71 9.96 -6.65
C PHE A 105 14.55 9.41 -8.08
N GLY A 106 14.73 10.31 -9.06
CA GLY A 106 14.56 10.00 -10.49
C GLY A 106 13.11 10.03 -10.96
N ASP A 107 12.17 10.47 -10.12
CA ASP A 107 10.79 10.70 -10.51
C ASP A 107 10.57 12.18 -10.86
N GLU A 108 10.06 12.47 -12.06
CA GLU A 108 9.71 13.82 -12.48
C GLU A 108 8.33 14.21 -11.95
N GLY A 109 8.21 15.41 -11.42
CA GLY A 109 7.00 15.89 -10.77
C GLY A 109 6.83 15.38 -9.34
N PHE A 110 5.83 15.88 -8.65
CA PHE A 110 5.45 15.46 -7.30
C PHE A 110 6.55 15.54 -6.23
N SER A 111 7.63 16.32 -6.43
CA SER A 111 8.77 16.39 -5.52
C SER A 111 8.38 16.74 -4.08
N MET A 112 7.36 17.60 -3.90
CA MET A 112 6.85 17.95 -2.58
C MET A 112 6.10 16.79 -1.91
N LEU A 113 5.37 15.98 -2.67
CA LEU A 113 4.76 14.76 -2.13
C LEU A 113 5.84 13.76 -1.69
N GLY A 114 6.87 13.57 -2.52
CA GLY A 114 8.01 12.72 -2.19
C GLY A 114 8.68 13.13 -0.90
N SER A 115 9.04 14.42 -0.77
CA SER A 115 9.71 14.92 0.43
C SER A 115 8.85 14.90 1.70
N ALA A 116 7.52 14.98 1.60
CA ALA A 116 6.62 14.96 2.74
C ALA A 116 6.30 13.53 3.23
N THR A 117 6.35 12.51 2.35
CA THR A 117 5.84 11.18 2.63
C THR A 117 6.52 10.53 3.85
N GLU A 118 7.84 10.40 3.84
CA GLU A 118 8.55 9.75 4.95
C GLU A 118 8.49 10.53 6.26
N PRO A 119 8.63 11.87 6.29
CA PRO A 119 8.44 12.65 7.52
C PRO A 119 7.06 12.46 8.14
N VAL A 120 6.00 12.40 7.33
CA VAL A 120 4.63 12.18 7.82
C VAL A 120 4.45 10.76 8.36
N LEU A 121 4.96 9.73 7.67
CA LEU A 121 4.96 8.36 8.19
C LEU A 121 5.65 8.27 9.56
N ARG A 122 6.82 8.91 9.69
CA ARG A 122 7.56 8.98 10.97
C ARG A 122 6.76 9.74 12.04
N GLY A 123 6.16 10.87 11.67
CA GLY A 123 5.34 11.69 12.59
C GLY A 123 4.12 10.94 13.12
N LEU A 124 3.51 10.08 12.31
CA LEU A 124 2.40 9.21 12.71
C LEU A 124 2.87 7.94 13.46
N GLY A 125 4.17 7.68 13.56
CA GLY A 125 4.70 6.45 14.13
C GLY A 125 4.43 5.20 13.28
N ILE A 126 4.11 5.38 12.00
CA ILE A 126 3.90 4.27 11.06
C ILE A 126 5.26 3.79 10.53
N ARG A 127 5.58 2.53 10.80
CA ARG A 127 6.82 1.91 10.30
C ARG A 127 6.69 1.63 8.81
N TYR A 128 7.77 1.82 8.07
CA TYR A 128 7.75 1.66 6.63
C TYR A 128 9.09 1.16 6.08
N GLN A 129 9.04 0.62 4.87
CA GLN A 129 10.22 0.29 4.07
C GLN A 129 10.05 0.78 2.64
N VAL A 130 11.08 1.45 2.09
CA VAL A 130 11.11 1.82 0.67
C VAL A 130 11.55 0.60 -0.14
N LEU A 131 10.71 0.19 -1.07
CA LEU A 131 10.90 -0.99 -1.90
C LEU A 131 11.42 -0.57 -3.27
N ARG A 132 12.72 -0.81 -3.50
CA ARG A 132 13.44 -0.40 -4.72
C ARG A 132 13.84 -1.58 -5.61
N ARG A 133 13.82 -2.80 -5.08
CA ARG A 133 14.35 -3.98 -5.76
C ARG A 133 13.25 -5.02 -5.98
N PRO A 134 12.96 -5.40 -7.24
CA PRO A 134 11.92 -6.39 -7.54
C PRO A 134 12.11 -7.72 -6.80
N GLU A 135 13.34 -8.19 -6.66
CA GLU A 135 13.65 -9.45 -5.96
C GLU A 135 13.38 -9.41 -4.44
N LYS A 136 13.11 -8.23 -3.89
CA LYS A 136 12.76 -8.05 -2.46
C LYS A 136 11.27 -7.88 -2.22
N ILE A 137 10.44 -7.80 -3.26
CA ILE A 137 9.01 -7.50 -3.15
C ILE A 137 8.33 -8.44 -2.15
N LYS A 138 8.36 -9.73 -2.40
CA LYS A 138 7.62 -10.71 -1.60
C LYS A 138 8.08 -10.71 -0.13
N VAL A 139 9.38 -10.66 0.12
CA VAL A 139 9.91 -10.67 1.48
C VAL A 139 9.56 -9.39 2.24
N VAL A 140 9.60 -8.23 1.58
CA VAL A 140 9.24 -6.96 2.21
C VAL A 140 7.75 -6.92 2.54
N ILE A 141 6.87 -7.33 1.61
CA ILE A 141 5.42 -7.40 1.84
C ILE A 141 5.10 -8.34 3.00
N LYS A 142 5.68 -9.55 3.01
CA LYS A 142 5.50 -10.51 4.10
C LYS A 142 5.93 -9.93 5.45
N ASN A 143 7.12 -9.32 5.50
CA ASN A 143 7.66 -8.73 6.73
C ASN A 143 6.80 -7.54 7.21
N ALA A 144 6.34 -6.68 6.30
CA ALA A 144 5.46 -5.57 6.61
C ALA A 144 4.12 -6.05 7.16
N THR A 145 3.52 -7.08 6.54
CA THR A 145 2.26 -7.67 7.00
C THR A 145 2.43 -8.32 8.37
N THR A 146 3.49 -9.13 8.56
CA THR A 146 3.80 -9.75 9.86
C THR A 146 3.94 -8.68 10.94
N LEU A 147 4.68 -7.62 10.65
CA LEU A 147 4.87 -6.51 11.58
C LEU A 147 3.56 -5.78 11.88
N ALA A 148 2.70 -5.57 10.87
CA ALA A 148 1.39 -4.94 11.08
C ALA A 148 0.53 -5.77 12.05
N ILE A 149 0.46 -7.08 11.85
CA ILE A 149 -0.29 -8.00 12.71
C ILE A 149 0.27 -8.00 14.13
N ASP A 150 1.59 -8.17 14.29
CA ASP A 150 2.27 -8.26 15.60
C ASP A 150 2.13 -6.96 16.40
N SER A 151 2.37 -5.81 15.75
CA SER A 151 2.25 -4.50 16.39
C SER A 151 0.82 -4.01 16.53
N ARG A 152 -0.15 -4.63 15.83
CA ARG A 152 -1.54 -4.19 15.70
C ARG A 152 -1.62 -2.74 15.21
N LYS A 153 -0.84 -2.39 14.20
CA LYS A 153 -0.76 -1.05 13.63
C LYS A 153 -0.58 -1.11 12.11
N PRO A 154 -0.94 -0.04 11.38
CA PRO A 154 -0.58 0.09 9.98
C PRO A 154 0.94 0.03 9.78
N VAL A 155 1.37 -0.64 8.72
CA VAL A 155 2.78 -0.68 8.28
C VAL A 155 2.81 -0.44 6.77
N ALA A 156 3.76 0.37 6.29
CA ALA A 156 3.81 0.75 4.89
C ALA A 156 4.99 0.12 4.12
N ALA A 157 4.73 -0.25 2.87
CA ALA A 157 5.74 -0.47 1.85
C ALA A 157 5.62 0.63 0.79
N LEU A 158 6.66 1.44 0.62
CA LEU A 158 6.70 2.49 -0.39
C LEU A 158 7.18 1.88 -1.71
N LEU A 159 6.31 1.84 -2.71
CA LEU A 159 6.55 1.23 -4.02
C LEU A 159 7.16 2.26 -4.96
N THR A 160 8.41 2.06 -5.38
CA THR A 160 9.06 2.93 -6.36
C THR A 160 8.69 2.54 -7.79
N LYS A 161 8.99 3.41 -8.76
CA LYS A 161 8.81 3.13 -10.21
C LYS A 161 9.50 1.84 -10.63
N ASP A 162 10.64 1.49 -10.01
CA ASP A 162 11.41 0.28 -10.33
C ASP A 162 10.59 -0.99 -10.10
N VAL A 163 9.93 -1.06 -8.94
CA VAL A 163 9.14 -2.24 -8.57
C VAL A 163 7.78 -2.27 -9.25
N LEU A 164 7.31 -1.15 -9.79
CA LEU A 164 6.07 -1.09 -10.57
C LEU A 164 6.30 -1.33 -12.07
N GLY A 165 7.56 -1.57 -12.51
CA GLY A 165 7.89 -1.79 -13.92
C GLY A 165 7.67 -0.56 -14.80
N MET A 166 7.83 0.65 -14.23
CA MET A 166 7.54 1.92 -14.90
C MET A 166 8.80 2.63 -15.46
N ARG A 167 9.99 2.08 -15.25
CA ARG A 167 11.20 2.62 -15.90
C ARG A 167 11.16 2.36 -17.40
N LYS A 168 11.43 3.43 -18.17
CA LYS A 168 11.72 3.36 -19.60
C LYS A 168 13.18 2.99 -19.82
#